data_fee8d640eb49b677cd5c980a32005123
#
_entry.id   fee8d640eb49b677cd5c980a32005123
#
_cell.length_a   1.000
_cell.length_b   1.000
_cell.length_c   1.000
_cell.angle_alpha   90.00
_cell.angle_beta   90.00
_cell.angle_gamma   90.00
#
_symmetry.space_group_name_H-M   'P 1'
#
loop_
_entity.id
_entity.type
_entity.pdbx_description
1 polymer ?
#
loop_
_entity_poly.entity_id
_entity_poly.type
_entity_poly.pdbx_seq_one_letter_code
_entity_poly.pdbx_strand_id
1 'polypeptide(L)'
;MRISTTLAILITLATKLAPLSVSGNMQSEMQFFRRNIISFLVIVIVLILILGALASQAARFLVLDEPEKSDAIVVLAGETSVRPARALELLRQGMAPHMFLDAETRDVIYDQRLTDVAQKYVNSLPEGNRVSVCPIIGFSTFAEADDVSRCLQPLGAHRVLIVTSDFHTRRALAIFRHRLPQYQFSVAAASGPGSFGESWWTNREWAKTTLDEWMKTLWFEAVDRWR
;
A
#
# COMPACT_ATOMS: atom_id res chain seq x y z
N MET A 1 5.68 27.81 4.90
CA MET A 1 6.53 28.99 4.68
C MET A 1 7.44 29.30 5.88
N ARG A 2 8.04 28.25 6.53
CA ARG A 2 8.96 28.41 7.69
C ARG A 2 10.36 27.78 7.51
N ILE A 3 10.65 27.18 6.35
CA ILE A 3 11.93 26.49 6.07
C ILE A 3 13.02 27.49 5.59
N SER A 4 12.63 28.63 5.03
CA SER A 4 13.57 29.61 4.46
C SER A 4 14.39 30.36 5.50
N THR A 5 13.90 30.54 6.72
CA THR A 5 14.56 31.33 7.78
C THR A 5 15.68 30.55 8.48
N THR A 6 15.56 29.24 8.61
CA THR A 6 16.56 28.39 9.28
C THR A 6 17.82 28.21 8.43
N LEU A 7 17.63 28.13 7.11
CA LEU A 7 18.76 28.02 6.17
C LEU A 7 19.61 29.30 6.12
N ALA A 8 18.96 30.46 6.21
CA ALA A 8 19.63 31.75 6.25
C ALA A 8 20.49 31.97 7.52
N ILE A 9 19.99 31.46 8.68
CA ILE A 9 20.71 31.57 9.97
C ILE A 9 21.96 30.67 9.98
N LEU A 10 21.91 29.49 9.41
CA LEU A 10 23.06 28.59 9.31
C LEU A 10 24.17 29.12 8.40
N ILE A 11 23.80 29.77 7.31
CA ILE A 11 24.78 30.40 6.39
C ILE A 11 25.45 31.60 7.04
N THR A 12 24.71 32.39 7.83
CA THR A 12 25.25 33.60 8.50
C THR A 12 26.18 33.27 9.67
N LEU A 13 25.97 32.16 10.37
CA LEU A 13 26.85 31.66 11.43
C LEU A 13 28.21 31.17 10.89
N ALA A 14 28.22 30.60 9.69
CA ALA A 14 29.43 30.09 9.05
C ALA A 14 30.39 31.21 8.56
N THR A 15 29.89 32.44 8.37
CA THR A 15 30.70 33.57 7.83
C THR A 15 31.33 34.46 8.88
N LYS A 16 30.99 34.33 10.18
CA LYS A 16 31.45 35.24 11.27
C LYS A 16 32.66 34.77 12.09
N LEU A 17 33.36 33.71 11.68
CA LEU A 17 34.62 33.33 12.32
C LEU A 17 35.76 34.20 11.73
N ALA A 18 36.13 35.25 12.48
CA ALA A 18 37.24 36.14 12.14
C ALA A 18 38.56 35.34 12.02
N PRO A 19 39.45 35.69 11.07
CA PRO A 19 40.72 34.99 10.89
C PRO A 19 41.71 35.37 11.99
N LEU A 20 42.12 34.40 12.81
CA LEU A 20 43.35 34.46 13.56
C LEU A 20 44.51 34.39 12.57
N SER A 21 45.49 35.34 12.65
CA SER A 21 46.66 35.39 11.78
C SER A 21 47.60 34.22 12.13
N VAL A 22 47.55 33.17 11.35
CA VAL A 22 48.36 31.96 11.47
C VAL A 22 49.18 31.78 10.20
N SER A 23 50.44 31.27 10.31
CA SER A 23 51.39 31.10 9.20
C SER A 23 50.77 30.45 7.97
N GLY A 24 51.20 30.85 6.74
CA GLY A 24 50.52 30.50 5.47
C GLY A 24 50.21 29.01 5.21
N ASN A 25 50.95 28.10 5.85
CA ASN A 25 50.70 26.66 5.71
C ASN A 25 49.49 26.21 6.52
N MET A 26 49.23 26.77 7.69
CA MET A 26 48.12 26.42 8.56
C MET A 26 46.79 27.03 8.05
N GLN A 27 46.85 28.13 7.30
CA GLN A 27 45.66 28.72 6.66
C GLN A 27 45.17 27.86 5.49
N SER A 28 46.06 27.27 4.69
CA SER A 28 45.65 26.37 3.59
C SER A 28 45.03 25.08 4.10
N GLU A 29 45.58 24.50 5.16
CA GLU A 29 45.04 23.31 5.82
C GLU A 29 43.65 23.58 6.43
N MET A 30 43.47 24.71 7.11
CA MET A 30 42.17 25.12 7.66
C MET A 30 41.12 25.39 6.57
N GLN A 31 41.53 26.00 5.44
CA GLN A 31 40.61 26.22 4.31
C GLN A 31 40.21 24.89 3.64
N PHE A 32 41.13 23.95 3.47
CA PHE A 32 40.85 22.61 2.96
C PHE A 32 39.90 21.83 3.87
N PHE A 33 40.16 21.82 5.18
CA PHE A 33 39.33 21.19 6.17
C PHE A 33 37.91 21.79 6.24
N ARG A 34 37.82 23.13 6.23
CA ARG A 34 36.54 23.85 6.20
C ARG A 34 35.74 23.55 4.92
N ARG A 35 36.38 23.49 3.76
CA ARG A 35 35.73 23.15 2.49
C ARG A 35 35.17 21.73 2.51
N ASN A 36 35.93 20.79 3.03
CA ASN A 36 35.50 19.41 3.13
C ASN A 36 34.31 19.22 4.10
N ILE A 37 34.32 19.93 5.25
CA ILE A 37 33.18 19.93 6.18
C ILE A 37 31.92 20.52 5.51
N ILE A 38 32.06 21.65 4.83
CA ILE A 38 30.92 22.28 4.14
C ILE A 38 30.37 21.33 3.08
N SER A 39 31.24 20.71 2.26
CA SER A 39 30.84 19.76 1.26
C SER A 39 30.12 18.53 1.88
N PHE A 40 30.64 17.99 2.97
CA PHE A 40 30.03 16.90 3.71
C PHE A 40 28.64 17.30 4.24
N LEU A 41 28.51 18.47 4.87
CA LEU A 41 27.21 18.96 5.36
C LEU A 41 26.19 19.15 4.23
N VAL A 42 26.62 19.67 3.08
CA VAL A 42 25.75 19.82 1.91
C VAL A 42 25.28 18.46 1.42
N ILE A 43 26.16 17.48 1.32
CA ILE A 43 25.79 16.10 0.92
C ILE A 43 24.78 15.51 1.90
N VAL A 44 25.00 15.65 3.21
CA VAL A 44 24.10 15.17 4.24
C VAL A 44 22.71 15.82 4.13
N ILE A 45 22.67 17.14 3.94
CA ILE A 45 21.40 17.88 3.77
C ILE A 45 20.66 17.39 2.51
N VAL A 46 21.37 17.26 1.39
CA VAL A 46 20.77 16.75 0.14
C VAL A 46 20.23 15.33 0.34
N LEU A 47 20.98 14.48 1.01
CA LEU A 47 20.54 13.12 1.31
C LEU A 47 19.27 13.10 2.18
N ILE A 48 19.22 13.92 3.23
CA ILE A 48 18.04 14.07 4.09
C ILE A 48 16.82 14.54 3.28
N LEU A 49 17.00 15.50 2.38
CA LEU A 49 15.92 16.00 1.54
C LEU A 49 15.41 14.93 0.57
N ILE A 50 16.32 14.15 -0.03
CA ILE A 50 15.95 13.01 -0.90
C ILE A 50 15.20 11.95 -0.11
N LEU A 51 15.71 11.54 1.04
CA LEU A 51 15.06 10.55 1.91
C LEU A 51 13.68 11.04 2.38
N GLY A 52 13.56 12.31 2.73
CA GLY A 52 12.28 12.93 3.08
C GLY A 52 11.28 12.91 1.91
N ALA A 53 11.73 13.21 0.70
CA ALA A 53 10.91 13.16 -0.50
C ALA A 53 10.48 11.71 -0.82
N LEU A 54 11.38 10.74 -0.73
CA LEU A 54 11.05 9.32 -0.92
C LEU A 54 10.07 8.83 0.15
N ALA A 55 10.30 9.16 1.42
CA ALA A 55 9.41 8.82 2.51
C ALA A 55 8.02 9.41 2.32
N SER A 56 7.91 10.64 1.80
CA SER A 56 6.61 11.26 1.52
C SER A 56 5.78 10.51 0.47
N GLN A 57 6.42 9.78 -0.43
CA GLN A 57 5.73 8.98 -1.46
C GLN A 57 5.46 7.52 -1.02
N ALA A 58 5.97 7.11 0.15
CA ALA A 58 5.94 5.70 0.57
C ALA A 58 4.52 5.10 0.62
N ALA A 59 3.53 5.84 1.14
CA ALA A 59 2.16 5.36 1.18
C ALA A 59 1.49 5.37 -0.21
N ARG A 60 1.73 6.40 -1.02
CA ARG A 60 1.20 6.46 -2.40
C ARG A 60 1.69 5.31 -3.26
N PHE A 61 2.94 4.89 -3.06
CA PHE A 61 3.49 3.75 -3.78
C PHE A 61 2.74 2.45 -3.51
N LEU A 62 2.15 2.28 -2.32
CA LEU A 62 1.37 1.08 -1.97
C LEU A 62 0.04 1.02 -2.72
N VAL A 63 -0.51 2.16 -3.13
CA VAL A 63 -1.80 2.24 -3.81
C VAL A 63 -1.62 1.98 -5.31
N LEU A 64 -2.39 1.01 -5.80
CA LEU A 64 -2.53 0.72 -7.22
C LEU A 64 -4.01 0.61 -7.54
N ASP A 65 -4.52 1.43 -8.44
CA ASP A 65 -5.92 1.43 -8.86
C ASP A 65 -5.98 1.38 -10.39
N GLU A 66 -5.99 0.16 -10.92
CA GLU A 66 -5.97 -0.12 -12.36
C GLU A 66 -7.04 -1.19 -12.67
N PRO A 67 -8.33 -0.88 -12.51
CA PRO A 67 -9.40 -1.84 -12.78
C PRO A 67 -9.55 -2.10 -14.28
N GLU A 68 -9.57 -3.36 -14.65
CA GLU A 68 -9.83 -3.82 -16.02
C GLU A 68 -11.10 -4.66 -16.07
N LYS A 69 -11.79 -4.63 -17.23
CA LYS A 69 -12.96 -5.48 -17.48
C LYS A 69 -12.56 -6.96 -17.40
N SER A 70 -13.24 -7.71 -16.56
CA SER A 70 -12.87 -9.04 -16.14
C SER A 70 -14.05 -10.04 -16.19
N ASP A 71 -13.76 -11.32 -15.99
CA ASP A 71 -14.76 -12.38 -15.98
C ASP A 71 -15.37 -12.51 -14.58
N ALA A 72 -14.62 -12.14 -13.53
CA ALA A 72 -15.10 -12.09 -12.16
C ALA A 72 -14.45 -10.94 -11.37
N ILE A 73 -15.18 -10.42 -10.38
CA ILE A 73 -14.63 -9.55 -9.32
C ILE A 73 -14.44 -10.43 -8.09
N VAL A 74 -13.31 -10.26 -7.39
CA VAL A 74 -13.04 -10.89 -6.09
C VAL A 74 -12.78 -9.79 -5.06
N VAL A 75 -13.59 -9.78 -4.01
CA VAL A 75 -13.48 -8.84 -2.89
C VAL A 75 -12.73 -9.53 -1.77
N LEU A 76 -11.48 -9.12 -1.53
CA LEU A 76 -10.65 -9.76 -0.52
C LEU A 76 -11.19 -9.55 0.89
N ALA A 77 -11.01 -10.57 1.73
CA ALA A 77 -11.44 -10.57 3.13
C ALA A 77 -10.77 -9.47 3.96
N GLY A 78 -11.35 -9.17 5.12
CA GLY A 78 -10.85 -8.21 6.12
C GLY A 78 -11.78 -7.03 6.33
N GLU A 79 -11.77 -6.02 5.47
CA GLU A 79 -12.66 -4.86 5.63
C GLU A 79 -14.02 -5.14 4.96
N THR A 80 -15.10 -4.96 5.70
CA THR A 80 -16.44 -5.44 5.33
C THR A 80 -17.41 -4.34 4.89
N SER A 81 -16.99 -3.10 4.75
CA SER A 81 -17.85 -1.97 4.35
C SER A 81 -17.44 -1.36 3.03
N VAL A 82 -16.21 -0.86 2.94
CA VAL A 82 -15.73 -0.08 1.79
C VAL A 82 -15.40 -0.98 0.60
N ARG A 83 -14.77 -2.14 0.85
CA ARG A 83 -14.43 -3.10 -0.23
C ARG A 83 -15.68 -3.64 -0.93
N PRO A 84 -16.71 -4.17 -0.21
CA PRO A 84 -17.94 -4.62 -0.86
C PRO A 84 -18.67 -3.49 -1.59
N ALA A 85 -18.72 -2.28 -1.01
CA ALA A 85 -19.36 -1.14 -1.66
C ALA A 85 -18.69 -0.78 -2.99
N ARG A 86 -17.34 -0.72 -3.02
CA ARG A 86 -16.58 -0.46 -4.25
C ARG A 86 -16.78 -1.56 -5.29
N ALA A 87 -16.77 -2.82 -4.88
CA ALA A 87 -16.99 -3.94 -5.77
C ALA A 87 -18.39 -3.98 -6.38
N LEU A 88 -19.43 -3.64 -5.59
CA LEU A 88 -20.79 -3.51 -6.11
C LEU A 88 -20.92 -2.37 -7.12
N GLU A 89 -20.25 -1.25 -6.88
CA GLU A 89 -20.17 -0.17 -7.86
C GLU A 89 -19.59 -0.66 -9.19
N LEU A 90 -18.45 -1.35 -9.16
CA LEU A 90 -17.79 -1.92 -10.34
C LEU A 90 -18.67 -2.99 -11.03
N LEU A 91 -19.38 -3.82 -10.23
CA LEU A 91 -20.32 -4.81 -10.75
C LEU A 91 -21.49 -4.15 -11.49
N ARG A 92 -22.05 -3.05 -10.95
CA ARG A 92 -23.10 -2.23 -11.61
C ARG A 92 -22.63 -1.56 -12.87
N GLN A 93 -21.36 -1.12 -12.92
CA GLN A 93 -20.72 -0.58 -14.11
C GLN A 93 -20.45 -1.64 -15.19
N GLY A 94 -20.68 -2.91 -14.90
CA GLY A 94 -20.48 -4.02 -15.85
C GLY A 94 -19.01 -4.41 -16.02
N MET A 95 -18.17 -4.12 -15.02
CA MET A 95 -16.76 -4.52 -15.04
C MET A 95 -16.57 -6.04 -14.99
N ALA A 96 -17.55 -6.77 -14.43
CA ALA A 96 -17.63 -8.23 -14.52
C ALA A 96 -19.09 -8.70 -14.43
N PRO A 97 -19.41 -9.92 -14.93
CA PRO A 97 -20.74 -10.51 -14.78
C PRO A 97 -21.00 -11.04 -13.36
N HIS A 98 -19.98 -11.44 -12.62
CA HIS A 98 -20.08 -12.08 -11.32
C HIS A 98 -19.08 -11.51 -10.31
N MET A 99 -19.45 -11.55 -9.02
CA MET A 99 -18.62 -11.10 -7.91
C MET A 99 -18.55 -12.17 -6.83
N PHE A 100 -17.35 -12.42 -6.31
CA PHE A 100 -17.12 -13.21 -5.10
C PHE A 100 -16.80 -12.28 -3.94
N LEU A 101 -17.44 -12.54 -2.80
CA LEU A 101 -17.17 -11.87 -1.53
C LEU A 101 -16.45 -12.86 -0.62
N ASP A 102 -15.17 -12.62 -0.38
CA ASP A 102 -14.36 -13.47 0.47
C ASP A 102 -14.76 -13.28 1.94
N ALA A 103 -15.01 -14.39 2.63
CA ALA A 103 -15.39 -14.39 4.04
C ALA A 103 -14.63 -15.49 4.80
N GLU A 104 -13.93 -15.10 5.86
CA GLU A 104 -13.15 -16.02 6.68
C GLU A 104 -14.08 -16.99 7.44
N THR A 105 -13.82 -18.29 7.29
CA THR A 105 -14.66 -19.34 7.87
C THR A 105 -14.54 -19.47 9.37
N ARG A 106 -13.42 -19.02 9.94
CA ARG A 106 -13.12 -19.09 11.38
C ARG A 106 -13.58 -17.86 12.16
N ASP A 107 -13.82 -16.77 11.46
CA ASP A 107 -14.23 -15.53 12.09
C ASP A 107 -15.67 -15.59 12.53
N VAL A 108 -15.88 -15.17 13.78
CA VAL A 108 -17.18 -15.10 14.42
C VAL A 108 -17.41 -13.66 14.87
N ILE A 109 -18.53 -13.07 14.46
CA ILE A 109 -19.00 -11.77 14.93
C ILE A 109 -20.10 -12.04 15.95
N TYR A 110 -19.81 -11.80 17.21
CA TYR A 110 -20.61 -12.24 18.36
C TYR A 110 -20.79 -13.76 18.36
N ASP A 111 -21.93 -14.28 17.98
CA ASP A 111 -22.29 -15.70 17.91
C ASP A 111 -22.52 -16.19 16.48
N GLN A 112 -22.33 -15.32 15.46
CA GLN A 112 -22.58 -15.64 14.05
C GLN A 112 -21.26 -15.79 13.28
N ARG A 113 -21.17 -16.84 12.47
CA ARG A 113 -20.02 -17.00 11.55
C ARG A 113 -20.01 -15.88 10.52
N LEU A 114 -18.85 -15.36 10.20
CA LEU A 114 -18.71 -14.30 9.18
C LEU A 114 -19.27 -14.73 7.82
N THR A 115 -19.11 -15.99 7.45
CA THR A 115 -19.71 -16.56 6.23
C THR A 115 -21.23 -16.48 6.21
N ASP A 116 -21.90 -16.72 7.34
CA ASP A 116 -23.35 -16.65 7.45
C ASP A 116 -23.83 -15.20 7.37
N VAL A 117 -23.09 -14.28 7.99
CA VAL A 117 -23.34 -12.84 7.92
C VAL A 117 -23.17 -12.35 6.48
N ALA A 118 -22.08 -12.76 5.81
CA ALA A 118 -21.83 -12.44 4.41
C ALA A 118 -22.95 -12.97 3.50
N GLN A 119 -23.43 -14.22 3.72
CA GLN A 119 -24.53 -14.79 2.95
C GLN A 119 -25.84 -14.03 3.16
N LYS A 120 -26.15 -13.62 4.39
CA LYS A 120 -27.32 -12.77 4.67
C LYS A 120 -27.22 -11.42 3.95
N TYR A 121 -26.03 -10.82 3.96
CA TYR A 121 -25.76 -9.58 3.22
C TYR A 121 -26.00 -9.77 1.71
N VAL A 122 -25.42 -10.80 1.10
CA VAL A 122 -25.59 -11.12 -0.32
C VAL A 122 -27.09 -11.31 -0.65
N ASN A 123 -27.83 -12.05 0.17
CA ASN A 123 -29.27 -12.28 -0.03
C ASN A 123 -30.11 -10.99 0.07
N SER A 124 -29.61 -9.95 0.70
CA SER A 124 -30.27 -8.66 0.81
C SER A 124 -30.01 -7.71 -0.37
N LEU A 125 -29.03 -8.04 -1.22
CA LEU A 125 -28.64 -7.21 -2.35
C LEU A 125 -29.58 -7.39 -3.55
N PRO A 126 -29.94 -6.31 -4.26
CA PRO A 126 -30.63 -6.41 -5.55
C PRO A 126 -29.86 -7.27 -6.57
N GLU A 127 -28.53 -7.22 -6.51
CA GLU A 127 -27.60 -7.97 -7.38
C GLU A 127 -27.22 -9.36 -6.81
N GLY A 128 -27.93 -9.86 -5.78
CA GLY A 128 -27.57 -11.08 -5.05
C GLY A 128 -27.43 -12.32 -5.93
N ASN A 129 -28.14 -12.39 -7.06
CA ASN A 129 -27.99 -13.45 -8.06
C ASN A 129 -26.65 -13.43 -8.82
N ARG A 130 -25.91 -12.34 -8.73
CA ARG A 130 -24.57 -12.14 -9.35
C ARG A 130 -23.45 -12.14 -8.32
N VAL A 131 -23.76 -12.36 -7.05
CA VAL A 131 -22.80 -12.32 -5.95
C VAL A 131 -22.82 -13.65 -5.22
N SER A 132 -21.63 -14.20 -4.96
CA SER A 132 -21.46 -15.43 -4.19
C SER A 132 -20.47 -15.20 -3.05
N VAL A 133 -20.67 -15.85 -1.91
CA VAL A 133 -19.67 -15.87 -0.83
C VAL A 133 -18.61 -16.91 -1.17
N CYS A 134 -17.34 -16.52 -1.10
CA CYS A 134 -16.21 -17.42 -1.20
C CYS A 134 -15.63 -17.67 0.21
N PRO A 135 -15.73 -18.88 0.74
CA PRO A 135 -15.23 -19.20 2.07
C PRO A 135 -13.69 -19.26 2.08
N ILE A 136 -13.07 -18.44 2.91
CA ILE A 136 -11.60 -18.38 3.08
C ILE A 136 -11.23 -19.11 4.38
N ILE A 137 -10.26 -20.00 4.29
CA ILE A 137 -9.77 -20.81 5.43
C ILE A 137 -8.44 -20.29 5.95
N GLY A 138 -7.63 -19.75 5.06
CA GLY A 138 -6.27 -19.31 5.36
C GLY A 138 -6.18 -17.92 5.95
N PHE A 139 -5.14 -17.68 6.76
CA PHE A 139 -4.90 -16.39 7.45
C PHE A 139 -3.92 -15.46 6.70
N SER A 140 -3.58 -15.76 5.48
CA SER A 140 -2.63 -14.96 4.70
C SER A 140 -3.17 -14.71 3.30
N THR A 141 -2.73 -13.65 2.66
CA THR A 141 -3.08 -13.35 1.27
C THR A 141 -2.67 -14.47 0.31
N PHE A 142 -1.64 -15.25 0.63
CA PHE A 142 -1.28 -16.48 -0.12
C PHE A 142 -2.34 -17.56 -0.01
N ALA A 143 -2.75 -17.86 1.21
CA ALA A 143 -3.77 -18.89 1.44
C ALA A 143 -5.14 -18.43 0.90
N GLU A 144 -5.46 -17.16 1.01
CA GLU A 144 -6.62 -16.54 0.40
C GLU A 144 -6.64 -16.73 -1.13
N ALA A 145 -5.49 -16.53 -1.81
CA ALA A 145 -5.39 -16.79 -3.25
C ALA A 145 -5.70 -18.26 -3.60
N ASP A 146 -5.20 -19.22 -2.82
CA ASP A 146 -5.51 -20.64 -3.02
C ASP A 146 -7.02 -20.94 -2.83
N ASP A 147 -7.63 -20.32 -1.82
CA ASP A 147 -9.07 -20.46 -1.57
C ASP A 147 -9.90 -19.84 -2.68
N VAL A 148 -9.56 -18.64 -3.13
CA VAL A 148 -10.19 -17.92 -4.25
C VAL A 148 -10.13 -18.73 -5.53
N SER A 149 -9.01 -19.41 -5.80
CA SER A 149 -8.89 -20.25 -7.01
C SER A 149 -9.97 -21.33 -7.09
N ARG A 150 -10.37 -21.91 -5.93
CA ARG A 150 -11.44 -22.90 -5.86
C ARG A 150 -12.82 -22.29 -6.19
N CYS A 151 -13.04 -21.04 -5.82
CA CYS A 151 -14.28 -20.33 -6.16
C CYS A 151 -14.34 -19.94 -7.64
N LEU A 152 -13.19 -19.61 -8.25
CA LEU A 152 -13.10 -19.20 -9.66
C LEU A 152 -13.20 -20.36 -10.66
N GLN A 153 -12.71 -21.55 -10.30
CA GLN A 153 -12.67 -22.73 -11.18
C GLN A 153 -14.01 -23.09 -11.83
N PRO A 154 -15.14 -23.17 -11.08
CA PRO A 154 -16.44 -23.52 -11.68
C PRO A 154 -16.93 -22.47 -12.69
N LEU A 155 -16.48 -21.23 -12.58
CA LEU A 155 -16.87 -20.13 -13.48
C LEU A 155 -16.07 -20.13 -14.79
N GLY A 156 -14.96 -20.86 -14.86
CA GLY A 156 -14.04 -20.79 -16.00
C GLY A 156 -13.45 -19.40 -16.23
N ALA A 157 -13.31 -18.61 -15.19
CA ALA A 157 -12.76 -17.26 -15.27
C ALA A 157 -11.28 -17.29 -15.67
N HIS A 158 -10.85 -16.34 -16.49
CA HIS A 158 -9.45 -16.12 -16.86
C HIS A 158 -8.94 -14.76 -16.42
N ARG A 159 -9.80 -13.74 -16.48
CA ARG A 159 -9.49 -12.38 -16.04
C ARG A 159 -10.24 -12.09 -14.75
N VAL A 160 -9.51 -11.64 -13.75
CA VAL A 160 -10.04 -11.44 -12.40
C VAL A 160 -9.69 -10.04 -11.91
N LEU A 161 -10.69 -9.28 -11.49
CA LEU A 161 -10.53 -7.98 -10.87
C LEU A 161 -10.58 -8.14 -9.35
N ILE A 162 -9.45 -7.90 -8.69
CA ILE A 162 -9.35 -7.89 -7.23
C ILE A 162 -9.80 -6.53 -6.71
N VAL A 163 -10.63 -6.54 -5.66
CA VAL A 163 -11.01 -5.34 -4.92
C VAL A 163 -10.53 -5.48 -3.48
N THR A 164 -9.69 -4.56 -3.04
CA THR A 164 -9.16 -4.54 -1.69
C THR A 164 -8.88 -3.11 -1.23
N SER A 165 -8.54 -2.91 0.06
CA SER A 165 -8.19 -1.58 0.58
C SER A 165 -7.00 -0.99 -0.19
N ASP A 166 -7.01 0.30 -0.40
CA ASP A 166 -6.03 1.05 -1.19
C ASP A 166 -4.58 0.74 -0.80
N PHE A 167 -4.25 0.76 0.50
CA PHE A 167 -2.90 0.45 1.00
C PHE A 167 -2.44 -0.99 0.71
N HIS A 168 -3.37 -1.91 0.45
CA HIS A 168 -3.09 -3.33 0.24
C HIS A 168 -3.00 -3.73 -1.24
N THR A 169 -3.42 -2.89 -2.17
CA THR A 169 -3.62 -3.23 -3.58
C THR A 169 -2.37 -3.76 -4.26
N ARG A 170 -1.22 -3.10 -4.08
CA ARG A 170 0.05 -3.50 -4.70
C ARG A 170 0.51 -4.87 -4.24
N ARG A 171 0.48 -5.13 -2.93
CA ARG A 171 0.90 -6.42 -2.37
C ARG A 171 -0.06 -7.54 -2.74
N ALA A 172 -1.36 -7.30 -2.65
CA ALA A 172 -2.36 -8.29 -3.05
C ALA A 172 -2.17 -8.71 -4.51
N LEU A 173 -2.08 -7.74 -5.44
CA LEU A 173 -1.88 -8.02 -6.86
C LEU A 173 -0.59 -8.82 -7.11
N ALA A 174 0.52 -8.45 -6.45
CA ALA A 174 1.79 -9.15 -6.60
C ALA A 174 1.70 -10.62 -6.13
N ILE A 175 1.06 -10.87 -4.99
CA ILE A 175 0.86 -12.21 -4.44
C ILE A 175 -0.04 -13.05 -5.35
N PHE A 176 -1.20 -12.53 -5.77
CA PHE A 176 -2.13 -13.25 -6.62
C PHE A 176 -1.52 -13.61 -7.98
N ARG A 177 -0.79 -12.69 -8.62
CA ARG A 177 -0.07 -12.95 -9.88
C ARG A 177 1.02 -14.00 -9.71
N HIS A 178 1.70 -14.00 -8.58
CA HIS A 178 2.73 -15.00 -8.29
C HIS A 178 2.12 -16.38 -8.00
N ARG A 179 1.07 -16.43 -7.19
CA ARG A 179 0.47 -17.68 -6.72
C ARG A 179 -0.40 -18.38 -7.78
N LEU A 180 -1.07 -17.59 -8.61
CA LEU A 180 -2.05 -18.05 -9.59
C LEU A 180 -1.71 -17.55 -11.01
N PRO A 181 -0.57 -17.94 -11.59
CA PRO A 181 -0.09 -17.40 -12.88
C PRO A 181 -0.99 -17.76 -14.06
N GLN A 182 -1.95 -18.68 -13.88
CA GLN A 182 -2.94 -19.06 -14.91
C GLN A 182 -4.05 -18.02 -15.09
N TYR A 183 -4.20 -17.04 -14.16
CA TYR A 183 -5.17 -15.96 -14.26
C TYR A 183 -4.49 -14.64 -14.62
N GLN A 184 -5.21 -13.74 -15.28
CA GLN A 184 -4.83 -12.37 -15.49
C GLN A 184 -5.52 -11.49 -14.43
N PHE A 185 -4.72 -10.88 -13.57
CA PHE A 185 -5.22 -10.06 -12.46
C PHE A 185 -5.07 -8.57 -12.73
N SER A 186 -6.13 -7.82 -12.50
CA SER A 186 -6.18 -6.37 -12.30
C SER A 186 -6.63 -6.06 -10.87
N VAL A 187 -6.51 -4.82 -10.43
CA VAL A 187 -6.86 -4.43 -9.07
C VAL A 187 -7.59 -3.08 -9.04
N ALA A 188 -8.59 -3.00 -8.18
CA ALA A 188 -9.27 -1.75 -7.84
C ALA A 188 -9.11 -1.44 -6.35
N ALA A 189 -8.77 -0.19 -6.08
CA ALA A 189 -8.64 0.31 -4.73
C ALA A 189 -10.02 0.66 -4.14
N ALA A 190 -10.28 0.17 -2.94
CA ALA A 190 -11.38 0.57 -2.10
C ALA A 190 -10.85 1.54 -1.03
N SER A 191 -11.10 2.83 -1.22
CA SER A 191 -10.64 3.88 -0.32
C SER A 191 -11.70 4.21 0.70
N GLY A 192 -11.30 4.22 1.97
CA GLY A 192 -12.13 4.69 3.07
C GLY A 192 -12.24 6.22 3.13
N PRO A 193 -12.92 6.76 4.15
CA PRO A 193 -12.96 8.20 4.36
C PRO A 193 -11.55 8.76 4.58
N GLY A 194 -11.17 9.73 3.77
CA GLY A 194 -9.83 10.34 3.77
C GLY A 194 -8.98 9.83 2.61
N SER A 195 -7.87 10.53 2.36
CA SER A 195 -6.94 10.21 1.27
C SER A 195 -5.73 9.46 1.83
N PHE A 196 -5.80 8.13 1.91
CA PHE A 196 -4.61 7.35 2.25
C PHE A 196 -3.50 7.67 1.22
N GLY A 197 -2.28 7.85 1.71
CA GLY A 197 -1.14 8.21 0.86
C GLY A 197 -0.77 9.68 0.88
N GLU A 198 -1.68 10.57 1.29
CA GLU A 198 -1.37 11.99 1.49
C GLU A 198 -1.00 12.26 2.93
N SER A 199 0.20 12.84 3.16
CA SER A 199 0.68 13.19 4.50
C SER A 199 0.50 12.06 5.54
N TRP A 200 0.73 10.82 5.13
CA TRP A 200 0.51 9.60 5.91
C TRP A 200 1.18 9.64 7.30
N TRP A 201 2.29 10.37 7.43
CA TRP A 201 3.04 10.54 8.69
C TRP A 201 2.34 11.45 9.71
N THR A 202 1.30 12.19 9.32
CA THR A 202 0.53 13.06 10.22
C THR A 202 -0.61 12.32 10.92
N ASN A 203 -1.00 11.15 10.42
CA ASN A 203 -2.04 10.31 10.98
C ASN A 203 -1.42 9.01 11.53
N ARG A 204 -1.63 8.73 12.82
CA ARG A 204 -1.03 7.56 13.49
C ARG A 204 -1.44 6.23 12.85
N GLU A 205 -2.71 6.08 12.45
CA GLU A 205 -3.19 4.85 11.81
C GLU A 205 -2.56 4.67 10.43
N TRP A 206 -2.52 5.72 9.63
CA TRP A 206 -1.88 5.69 8.31
C TRP A 206 -0.38 5.41 8.41
N ALA A 207 0.30 6.00 9.39
CA ALA A 207 1.71 5.73 9.63
C ALA A 207 1.95 4.25 9.96
N LYS A 208 1.14 3.68 10.87
CA LYS A 208 1.20 2.26 11.22
C LYS A 208 0.91 1.36 10.02
N THR A 209 -0.17 1.64 9.28
CA THR A 209 -0.58 0.88 8.10
C THR A 209 0.50 0.92 7.01
N THR A 210 1.07 2.11 6.73
CA THR A 210 2.15 2.26 5.74
C THR A 210 3.36 1.42 6.11
N LEU A 211 3.82 1.49 7.37
CA LEU A 211 4.98 0.73 7.82
C LEU A 211 4.72 -0.79 7.79
N ASP A 212 3.54 -1.22 8.25
CA ASP A 212 3.14 -2.63 8.26
C ASP A 212 3.05 -3.20 6.85
N GLU A 213 2.41 -2.49 5.91
CA GLU A 213 2.31 -2.94 4.53
C GLU A 213 3.66 -2.93 3.79
N TRP A 214 4.55 -1.97 4.09
CA TRP A 214 5.92 -2.02 3.57
C TRP A 214 6.69 -3.22 4.10
N MET A 215 6.60 -3.52 5.39
CA MET A 215 7.28 -4.69 5.96
C MET A 215 6.77 -5.99 5.34
N LYS A 216 5.44 -6.14 5.18
CA LYS A 216 4.83 -7.30 4.52
C LYS A 216 5.23 -7.42 3.05
N THR A 217 5.28 -6.28 2.33
CA THR A 217 5.69 -6.25 0.93
C THR A 217 7.15 -6.64 0.76
N LEU A 218 8.04 -6.08 1.58
CA LEU A 218 9.46 -6.44 1.57
C LEU A 218 9.69 -7.91 1.95
N TRP A 219 8.94 -8.42 2.93
CA TRP A 219 8.98 -9.84 3.29
C TRP A 219 8.57 -10.73 2.13
N PHE A 220 7.45 -10.39 1.46
CA PHE A 220 7.00 -11.11 0.27
C PHE A 220 8.09 -11.14 -0.81
N GLU A 221 8.65 -9.99 -1.17
CA GLU A 221 9.66 -9.90 -2.23
C GLU A 221 10.98 -10.60 -1.89
N ALA A 222 11.39 -10.55 -0.60
CA ALA A 222 12.68 -11.10 -0.18
C ALA A 222 12.62 -12.59 0.20
N VAL A 223 11.47 -13.08 0.66
CA VAL A 223 11.36 -14.42 1.25
C VAL A 223 10.29 -15.27 0.56
N ASP A 224 9.02 -14.82 0.55
CA ASP A 224 7.91 -15.69 0.17
C ASP A 224 7.86 -15.93 -1.35
N ARG A 225 8.34 -14.98 -2.14
CA ARG A 225 8.42 -15.10 -3.60
C ARG A 225 9.36 -16.21 -4.08
N TRP A 226 10.28 -16.66 -3.23
CA TRP A 226 11.31 -17.64 -3.57
C TRP A 226 11.07 -19.02 -2.93
N ARG A 227 9.97 -19.19 -2.21
CA ARG A 227 9.52 -20.43 -1.60
C ARG A 227 8.46 -21.13 -2.44
#